data_e86d96d3e7ac5d3d7398102009b2a180
#
_entry.id   e86d96d3e7ac5d3d7398102009b2a180
#
_cell.length_a   1.000
_cell.length_b   1.000
_cell.length_c   1.000
_cell.angle_alpha   90.00
_cell.angle_beta   90.00
_cell.angle_gamma   90.00
#
_symmetry.space_group_name_H-M   'P 1'
#
loop_
_entity.id
_entity.type
_entity.pdbx_description
1 polymer ?
#
loop_
_entity_poly.entity_id
_entity_poly.type
_entity_poly.pdbx_seq_one_letter_code
_entity_poly.pdbx_strand_id
1 'polypeptide(L)'
;MKLTSYIRSYECPQETIEGAIELFGMCKDMDFTVPGKVGMGDVDKTIKDSEDVYLESLPMFPLHEFGMDSYVKHIDEACQDYLDSIHLGYYQLRMLGLPQIQHYPPKGGYFQEHIDSYSNSTCNRIIGYITYLNTVDNGGGTHFPHLNHTEQAVAGKTIFFPSGVTHAHKGVVAPDEHKYILVGWFGPSC
;
A
#
# COMPACT_ATOMS: atom_id res chain seq x y z
N MET A 1 -1.68 29.59 1.98
CA MET A 1 -2.81 28.75 1.53
C MET A 1 -2.67 27.40 2.22
N LYS A 2 -3.63 26.96 3.00
CA LYS A 2 -3.56 25.64 3.64
C LYS A 2 -3.90 24.60 2.57
N LEU A 3 -2.96 23.75 2.18
CA LEU A 3 -3.26 22.63 1.28
C LEU A 3 -4.31 21.75 1.98
N THR A 4 -5.42 21.51 1.33
CA THR A 4 -6.43 20.55 1.83
C THR A 4 -5.84 19.16 1.68
N SER A 5 -5.71 18.42 2.77
CA SER A 5 -5.30 17.03 2.70
C SER A 5 -6.38 16.21 1.99
N TYR A 6 -5.99 15.50 0.93
CA TYR A 6 -6.83 14.50 0.27
C TYR A 6 -6.54 13.08 0.79
N ILE A 7 -5.92 12.97 1.97
CA ILE A 7 -5.74 11.68 2.64
C ILE A 7 -7.03 11.35 3.40
N ARG A 8 -7.55 10.13 3.22
CA ARG A 8 -8.69 9.59 3.96
C ARG A 8 -8.35 8.20 4.46
N SER A 9 -8.87 7.86 5.63
CA SER A 9 -8.68 6.54 6.23
C SER A 9 -10.00 5.77 6.33
N TYR A 10 -9.90 4.46 6.12
CA TYR A 10 -10.98 3.48 6.18
C TYR A 10 -10.53 2.29 7.02
N GLU A 11 -11.48 1.54 7.55
CA GLU A 11 -11.19 0.34 8.33
C GLU A 11 -11.30 -0.90 7.44
N CYS A 12 -10.26 -1.71 7.41
CA CYS A 12 -10.24 -3.00 6.74
C CYS A 12 -10.70 -4.11 7.71
N PRO A 13 -11.50 -5.09 7.26
CA PRO A 13 -11.93 -6.20 8.09
C PRO A 13 -10.75 -6.98 8.70
N GLN A 14 -10.88 -7.36 9.97
CA GLN A 14 -9.81 -8.06 10.72
C GLN A 14 -9.41 -9.38 10.08
N GLU A 15 -10.37 -10.15 9.56
CA GLU A 15 -10.13 -11.43 8.87
C GLU A 15 -9.18 -11.30 7.67
N THR A 16 -9.27 -10.17 6.95
CA THR A 16 -8.39 -9.87 5.81
C THR A 16 -6.95 -9.65 6.26
N ILE A 17 -6.76 -8.97 7.38
CA ILE A 17 -5.43 -8.68 7.93
C ILE A 17 -4.73 -9.98 8.32
N GLU A 18 -5.43 -10.84 9.04
CA GLU A 18 -4.92 -12.13 9.49
C GLU A 18 -4.58 -13.02 8.31
N GLY A 19 -5.48 -13.12 7.32
CA GLY A 19 -5.25 -13.90 6.10
C GLY A 19 -4.08 -13.39 5.26
N ALA A 20 -3.90 -12.08 5.13
CA ALA A 20 -2.78 -11.50 4.38
C ALA A 20 -1.42 -11.79 5.05
N ILE A 21 -1.35 -11.74 6.37
CA ILE A 21 -0.12 -12.08 7.12
C ILE A 21 0.19 -13.58 7.00
N GLU A 22 -0.83 -14.44 7.11
CA GLU A 22 -0.69 -15.88 6.93
C GLU A 22 -0.20 -16.21 5.52
N LEU A 23 -0.84 -15.62 4.49
CA LEU A 23 -0.42 -15.78 3.10
C LEU A 23 1.04 -15.36 2.87
N PHE A 24 1.45 -14.23 3.46
CA PHE A 24 2.85 -13.80 3.38
C PHE A 24 3.79 -14.84 4.01
N GLY A 25 3.45 -15.38 5.18
CA GLY A 25 4.23 -16.42 5.86
C GLY A 25 4.40 -17.66 4.98
N MET A 26 3.31 -18.16 4.40
CA MET A 26 3.35 -19.30 3.47
C MET A 26 4.19 -19.01 2.23
N CYS A 27 4.04 -17.83 1.64
CA CYS A 27 4.85 -17.43 0.48
C CYS A 27 6.34 -17.37 0.83
N LYS A 28 6.68 -16.93 2.04
CA LYS A 28 8.07 -16.89 2.51
C LYS A 28 8.64 -18.28 2.69
N ASP A 29 7.91 -19.19 3.31
CA ASP A 29 8.33 -20.59 3.53
C ASP A 29 8.52 -21.36 2.20
N MET A 30 7.84 -20.92 1.14
CA MET A 30 7.89 -21.52 -0.20
C MET A 30 8.79 -20.75 -1.19
N ASP A 31 9.60 -19.78 -0.74
CA ASP A 31 10.48 -18.94 -1.56
C ASP A 31 9.75 -18.11 -2.64
N PHE A 32 8.50 -17.71 -2.40
CA PHE A 32 7.73 -16.83 -3.29
C PHE A 32 7.86 -15.34 -2.95
N THR A 33 8.64 -14.98 -1.94
CA THR A 33 8.97 -13.58 -1.66
C THR A 33 10.10 -13.11 -2.55
N VAL A 34 10.09 -11.82 -2.87
CA VAL A 34 11.16 -11.17 -3.64
C VAL A 34 11.63 -9.91 -2.91
N PRO A 35 12.90 -9.50 -3.07
CA PRO A 35 13.35 -8.21 -2.55
C PRO A 35 12.53 -7.05 -3.13
N GLY A 36 12.23 -6.06 -2.28
CA GLY A 36 11.53 -4.86 -2.69
C GLY A 36 12.24 -4.14 -3.84
N LYS A 37 11.46 -3.73 -4.84
CA LYS A 37 11.96 -3.06 -6.04
C LYS A 37 11.71 -1.56 -5.98
N VAL A 38 12.58 -0.78 -6.63
CA VAL A 38 12.51 0.67 -6.80
C VAL A 38 12.66 1.02 -8.28
N GLY A 39 12.20 2.21 -8.66
CA GLY A 39 12.39 2.73 -10.01
C GLY A 39 11.85 1.81 -11.11
N MET A 40 12.70 1.42 -12.03
CA MET A 40 12.38 0.55 -13.17
C MET A 40 12.46 -0.96 -12.82
N GLY A 41 12.52 -1.31 -11.56
CA GLY A 41 12.58 -2.69 -11.08
C GLY A 41 13.92 -3.08 -10.45
N ASP A 42 14.77 -2.09 -10.16
CA ASP A 42 16.06 -2.29 -9.49
C ASP A 42 15.85 -2.66 -8.01
N VAL A 43 16.78 -3.42 -7.46
CA VAL A 43 16.86 -3.71 -6.03
C VAL A 43 17.94 -2.85 -5.41
N ASP A 44 17.54 -1.89 -4.59
CA ASP A 44 18.45 -1.03 -3.82
C ASP A 44 17.95 -0.90 -2.38
N LYS A 45 18.57 -1.66 -1.49
CA LYS A 45 18.21 -1.69 -0.07
C LYS A 45 18.50 -0.39 0.66
N THR A 46 19.29 0.51 0.09
CA THR A 46 19.53 1.85 0.65
C THR A 46 18.35 2.80 0.37
N ILE A 47 17.48 2.44 -0.60
CA ILE A 47 16.26 3.17 -0.94
C ILE A 47 15.04 2.47 -0.34
N LYS A 48 14.93 1.13 -0.55
CA LYS A 48 13.83 0.31 -0.05
C LYS A 48 14.35 -1.04 0.44
N ASP A 49 14.24 -1.28 1.75
CA ASP A 49 14.54 -2.59 2.34
C ASP A 49 13.25 -3.27 2.80
N SER A 50 12.73 -4.13 1.93
CA SER A 50 11.53 -4.93 2.17
C SER A 50 11.62 -6.28 1.47
N GLU A 51 10.74 -7.22 1.88
CA GLU A 51 10.39 -8.44 1.15
C GLU A 51 8.94 -8.28 0.65
N ASP A 52 8.72 -8.47 -0.64
CA ASP A 52 7.45 -8.24 -1.29
C ASP A 52 6.85 -9.55 -1.86
N VAL A 53 5.52 -9.69 -1.77
CA VAL A 53 4.73 -10.73 -2.45
C VAL A 53 3.80 -10.04 -3.43
N TYR A 54 3.90 -10.36 -4.71
CA TYR A 54 3.02 -9.88 -5.76
C TYR A 54 1.89 -10.90 -5.95
N LEU A 55 0.67 -10.58 -5.52
CA LEU A 55 -0.46 -11.51 -5.56
C LEU A 55 -0.78 -11.98 -6.99
N GLU A 56 -0.56 -11.14 -8.00
CA GLU A 56 -0.70 -11.52 -9.41
C GLU A 56 0.25 -12.65 -9.85
N SER A 57 1.36 -12.81 -9.15
CA SER A 57 2.36 -13.84 -9.45
C SER A 57 2.08 -15.17 -8.74
N LEU A 58 0.95 -15.31 -8.08
CA LEU A 58 0.55 -16.47 -7.28
C LEU A 58 -0.63 -17.25 -7.88
N PRO A 59 -0.59 -17.71 -9.17
CA PRO A 59 -1.75 -18.31 -9.82
C PRO A 59 -2.18 -19.65 -9.20
N MET A 60 -1.33 -20.26 -8.39
CA MET A 60 -1.56 -21.55 -7.72
C MET A 60 -2.11 -21.43 -6.30
N PHE A 61 -2.15 -20.19 -5.75
CA PHE A 61 -2.63 -19.97 -4.39
C PHE A 61 -4.13 -19.71 -4.39
N PRO A 62 -4.88 -20.33 -3.48
CA PRO A 62 -6.31 -20.05 -3.31
C PRO A 62 -6.51 -18.73 -2.54
N LEU A 63 -6.27 -17.60 -3.19
CA LEU A 63 -6.31 -16.25 -2.57
C LEU A 63 -7.61 -15.97 -1.81
N HIS A 64 -8.72 -16.59 -2.21
CA HIS A 64 -10.01 -16.49 -1.53
C HIS A 64 -10.01 -17.09 -0.11
N GLU A 65 -9.20 -18.14 0.14
CA GLU A 65 -9.06 -18.75 1.48
C GLU A 65 -8.36 -17.80 2.47
N PHE A 66 -7.60 -16.83 1.97
CA PHE A 66 -6.93 -15.80 2.74
C PHE A 66 -7.70 -14.46 2.76
N GLY A 67 -8.98 -14.47 2.37
CA GLY A 67 -9.83 -13.29 2.37
C GLY A 67 -9.48 -12.22 1.33
N MET A 68 -8.63 -12.52 0.34
CA MET A 68 -8.19 -11.51 -0.65
C MET A 68 -9.30 -11.07 -1.59
N ASP A 69 -10.28 -11.92 -1.91
CA ASP A 69 -11.46 -11.53 -2.71
C ASP A 69 -12.33 -10.52 -1.95
N SER A 70 -12.55 -10.77 -0.65
CA SER A 70 -13.27 -9.84 0.23
C SER A 70 -12.52 -8.52 0.38
N TYR A 71 -11.19 -8.59 0.47
CA TYR A 71 -10.33 -7.41 0.52
C TYR A 71 -10.46 -6.56 -0.74
N VAL A 72 -10.31 -7.17 -1.93
CA VAL A 72 -10.41 -6.45 -3.21
C VAL A 72 -11.75 -5.74 -3.31
N LYS A 73 -12.85 -6.44 -2.98
CA LYS A 73 -14.19 -5.84 -2.97
C LYS A 73 -14.29 -4.65 -2.00
N HIS A 74 -13.79 -4.82 -0.77
CA HIS A 74 -13.78 -3.76 0.24
C HIS A 74 -13.01 -2.53 -0.22
N ILE A 75 -11.83 -2.73 -0.83
CA ILE A 75 -10.99 -1.63 -1.34
C ILE A 75 -11.64 -0.92 -2.54
N ASP A 76 -12.34 -1.64 -3.42
CA ASP A 76 -13.10 -1.02 -4.52
C ASP A 76 -14.23 -0.13 -3.99
N GLU A 77 -15.01 -0.62 -3.02
CA GLU A 77 -16.08 0.13 -2.36
C GLU A 77 -15.52 1.38 -1.62
N ALA A 78 -14.43 1.20 -0.88
CA ALA A 78 -13.77 2.30 -0.17
C ALA A 78 -13.17 3.34 -1.14
N CYS A 79 -12.66 2.93 -2.30
CA CYS A 79 -12.17 3.85 -3.32
C CYS A 79 -13.31 4.70 -3.89
N GLN A 80 -14.49 4.13 -4.13
CA GLN A 80 -15.64 4.89 -4.60
C GLN A 80 -16.09 5.91 -3.54
N ASP A 81 -16.19 5.51 -2.28
CA ASP A 81 -16.51 6.44 -1.17
C ASP A 81 -15.44 7.55 -1.02
N TYR A 82 -14.17 7.18 -1.19
CA TYR A 82 -13.07 8.16 -1.20
C TYR A 82 -13.26 9.21 -2.31
N LEU A 83 -13.58 8.79 -3.55
CA LEU A 83 -13.82 9.68 -4.68
C LEU A 83 -15.03 10.59 -4.41
N ASP A 84 -16.11 10.07 -3.85
CA ASP A 84 -17.29 10.84 -3.47
C ASP A 84 -16.94 11.89 -2.41
N SER A 85 -16.13 11.54 -1.41
CA SER A 85 -15.70 12.41 -0.32
C SER A 85 -14.87 13.61 -0.79
N ILE A 86 -14.24 13.52 -1.94
CA ILE A 86 -13.44 14.58 -2.57
C ILE A 86 -14.11 15.21 -3.79
N HIS A 87 -15.42 14.94 -3.99
CA HIS A 87 -16.24 15.45 -5.09
C HIS A 87 -15.81 14.97 -6.49
N LEU A 88 -15.24 13.80 -6.60
CA LEU A 88 -14.80 13.15 -7.83
C LEU A 88 -15.52 11.82 -8.11
N GLY A 89 -16.62 11.53 -7.43
CA GLY A 89 -17.36 10.27 -7.52
C GLY A 89 -17.95 9.94 -8.90
N TYR A 90 -17.95 10.90 -9.82
CA TYR A 90 -18.36 10.65 -11.21
C TYR A 90 -17.25 10.01 -12.07
N TYR A 91 -16.01 9.96 -11.60
CA TYR A 91 -14.94 9.22 -12.26
C TYR A 91 -15.03 7.73 -11.88
N GLN A 92 -14.83 6.89 -12.89
CA GLN A 92 -14.69 5.45 -12.69
C GLN A 92 -13.22 5.09 -12.75
N LEU A 93 -12.66 4.76 -11.61
CA LEU A 93 -11.33 4.20 -11.51
C LEU A 93 -11.44 2.69 -11.28
N ARG A 94 -10.41 1.96 -11.69
CA ARG A 94 -10.26 0.53 -11.40
C ARG A 94 -8.96 0.26 -10.68
N MET A 95 -8.91 -0.81 -9.92
CA MET A 95 -7.67 -1.30 -9.35
C MET A 95 -6.70 -1.68 -10.48
N LEU A 96 -5.46 -1.23 -10.36
CA LEU A 96 -4.38 -1.51 -11.32
C LEU A 96 -3.61 -2.75 -10.88
N GLY A 97 -4.15 -3.91 -11.23
CA GLY A 97 -3.66 -5.20 -10.80
C GLY A 97 -4.04 -5.56 -9.36
N LEU A 98 -3.64 -6.74 -8.90
CA LEU A 98 -3.83 -7.15 -7.51
C LEU A 98 -2.84 -6.42 -6.59
N PRO A 99 -3.21 -6.22 -5.30
CA PRO A 99 -2.32 -5.59 -4.34
C PRO A 99 -1.04 -6.41 -4.11
N GLN A 100 -0.05 -5.75 -3.51
CA GLN A 100 1.19 -6.36 -3.09
C GLN A 100 1.24 -6.41 -1.57
N ILE A 101 1.66 -7.53 -0.99
CA ILE A 101 2.01 -7.59 0.43
C ILE A 101 3.48 -7.18 0.54
N GLN A 102 3.78 -6.24 1.41
CA GLN A 102 5.14 -5.79 1.67
C GLN A 102 5.46 -5.95 3.15
N HIS A 103 6.54 -6.64 3.43
CA HIS A 103 7.09 -6.80 4.77
C HIS A 103 8.37 -5.99 4.91
N TYR A 104 8.44 -5.17 5.93
CA TYR A 104 9.62 -4.41 6.31
C TYR A 104 10.16 -4.96 7.64
N PRO A 105 11.41 -5.47 7.68
CA PRO A 105 12.01 -5.92 8.92
C PRO A 105 12.31 -4.71 9.84
N PRO A 106 12.62 -4.94 11.13
CA PRO A 106 13.14 -3.89 12.00
C PRO A 106 14.28 -3.12 11.33
N LYS A 107 14.22 -1.79 11.36
CA LYS A 107 15.11 -0.84 10.65
C LYS A 107 14.95 -0.82 9.13
N GLY A 108 14.16 -1.72 8.53
CA GLY A 108 13.77 -1.66 7.12
C GLY A 108 12.77 -0.54 6.85
N GLY A 109 12.65 -0.14 5.59
CA GLY A 109 11.73 0.92 5.19
C GLY A 109 11.82 1.27 3.72
N TYR A 110 10.96 2.20 3.29
CA TYR A 110 11.12 2.93 2.04
C TYR A 110 11.63 4.32 2.40
N PHE A 111 12.94 4.45 2.40
CA PHE A 111 13.66 5.58 3.00
C PHE A 111 13.59 6.84 2.14
N GLN A 112 13.57 6.67 0.81
CA GLN A 112 13.53 7.79 -0.12
C GLN A 112 12.10 8.34 -0.27
N GLU A 113 11.98 9.66 -0.22
CA GLU A 113 10.77 10.37 -0.60
C GLU A 113 10.50 10.17 -2.09
N HIS A 114 9.28 9.77 -2.42
CA HIS A 114 8.88 9.45 -3.78
C HIS A 114 7.42 9.77 -4.06
N ILE A 115 7.06 9.73 -5.33
CA ILE A 115 5.68 9.71 -5.82
C ILE A 115 5.45 8.40 -6.58
N ASP A 116 4.22 7.92 -6.60
CA ASP A 116 3.90 6.66 -7.28
C ASP A 116 3.73 6.81 -8.79
N SER A 117 3.30 8.00 -9.23
CA SER A 117 3.02 8.33 -10.64
C SER A 117 4.13 9.21 -11.22
N TYR A 118 5.22 8.61 -11.72
CA TYR A 118 6.39 9.37 -12.16
C TYR A 118 6.98 8.92 -13.52
N SER A 119 6.52 7.81 -14.09
CA SER A 119 7.08 7.24 -15.33
C SER A 119 5.96 6.82 -16.29
N ASN A 120 6.31 6.50 -17.53
CA ASN A 120 5.34 6.01 -18.52
C ASN A 120 4.62 4.73 -18.07
N SER A 121 5.26 3.89 -17.27
CA SER A 121 4.66 2.66 -16.74
C SER A 121 3.79 2.87 -15.49
N THR A 122 3.89 4.04 -14.85
CA THR A 122 3.17 4.35 -13.62
C THR A 122 2.28 5.59 -13.72
N CYS A 123 2.27 6.28 -14.89
CA CYS A 123 1.51 7.53 -15.09
C CYS A 123 -0.02 7.35 -14.96
N ASN A 124 -0.51 6.11 -15.07
CA ASN A 124 -1.91 5.76 -14.87
C ASN A 124 -2.29 5.56 -13.38
N ARG A 125 -1.36 5.60 -12.45
CA ARG A 125 -1.64 5.55 -11.01
C ARG A 125 -2.19 6.90 -10.58
N ILE A 126 -3.50 6.96 -10.32
CA ILE A 126 -4.20 8.19 -9.91
C ILE A 126 -4.32 8.27 -8.40
N ILE A 127 -4.76 7.19 -7.78
CA ILE A 127 -4.93 7.05 -6.34
C ILE A 127 -4.06 5.89 -5.86
N GLY A 128 -3.27 6.14 -4.83
CA GLY A 128 -2.56 5.11 -4.07
C GLY A 128 -3.34 4.75 -2.81
N TYR A 129 -3.20 3.51 -2.36
CA TYR A 129 -3.69 3.09 -1.07
C TYR A 129 -2.69 2.19 -0.34
N ILE A 130 -2.71 2.28 0.98
CA ILE A 130 -1.92 1.46 1.89
C ILE A 130 -2.82 0.96 3.00
N THR A 131 -2.91 -0.36 3.19
CA THR A 131 -3.53 -0.98 4.35
C THR A 131 -2.44 -1.49 5.29
N TYR A 132 -2.42 -1.03 6.53
CA TYR A 132 -1.51 -1.52 7.54
C TYR A 132 -2.06 -2.83 8.12
N LEU A 133 -1.27 -3.91 8.04
CA LEU A 133 -1.69 -5.24 8.51
C LEU A 133 -1.38 -5.46 9.98
N ASN A 134 -0.47 -4.67 10.55
CA ASN A 134 -0.20 -4.69 11.98
C ASN A 134 0.00 -3.27 12.52
N THR A 135 -0.22 -3.11 13.82
CA THR A 135 0.15 -1.87 14.52
C THR A 135 1.66 -1.86 14.75
N VAL A 136 2.27 -0.69 14.57
CA VAL A 136 3.67 -0.43 14.91
C VAL A 136 3.68 0.78 15.84
N ASP A 137 4.10 0.57 17.08
CA ASP A 137 4.02 1.59 18.12
C ASP A 137 5.10 2.68 17.96
N ASN A 138 6.28 2.27 17.48
CA ASN A 138 7.40 3.18 17.29
C ASN A 138 7.79 3.28 15.81
N GLY A 139 7.32 4.31 15.12
CA GLY A 139 7.56 4.51 13.70
C GLY A 139 6.56 3.78 12.81
N GLY A 140 7.00 3.09 11.77
CA GLY A 140 6.20 2.26 10.85
C GLY A 140 5.20 2.99 9.96
N GLY A 141 4.90 4.24 10.23
CA GLY A 141 3.89 5.03 9.51
C GLY A 141 4.30 5.44 8.09
N THR A 142 3.47 6.27 7.47
CA THR A 142 3.73 6.89 6.17
C THR A 142 3.76 8.40 6.33
N HIS A 143 4.89 9.02 6.01
CA HIS A 143 5.10 10.46 6.14
C HIS A 143 4.91 11.17 4.79
N PHE A 144 4.12 12.25 4.80
CA PHE A 144 3.82 13.13 3.68
C PHE A 144 4.46 14.50 3.94
N PRO A 145 5.71 14.77 3.49
CA PRO A 145 6.46 15.96 3.87
C PRO A 145 5.79 17.26 3.44
N HIS A 146 5.20 17.33 2.25
CA HIS A 146 4.51 18.53 1.76
C HIS A 146 3.29 18.92 2.60
N LEU A 147 2.71 17.96 3.31
CA LEU A 147 1.57 18.17 4.20
C LEU A 147 2.00 18.30 5.67
N ASN A 148 3.27 18.05 5.97
CA ASN A 148 3.79 17.90 7.34
C ASN A 148 2.91 16.94 8.16
N HIS A 149 2.57 15.81 7.57
CA HIS A 149 1.62 14.84 8.12
C HIS A 149 2.20 13.44 8.10
N THR A 150 1.94 12.68 9.16
CA THR A 150 2.31 11.27 9.24
C THR A 150 1.10 10.44 9.63
N GLU A 151 0.74 9.50 8.78
CA GLU A 151 -0.22 8.45 9.14
C GLU A 151 0.47 7.36 9.94
N GLN A 152 -0.09 7.03 11.10
CA GLN A 152 0.44 5.97 11.96
C GLN A 152 0.04 4.60 11.43
N ALA A 153 0.94 3.62 11.56
CA ALA A 153 0.67 2.23 11.25
C ALA A 153 -0.21 1.61 12.35
N VAL A 154 -1.50 1.52 12.06
CA VAL A 154 -2.50 0.89 12.94
C VAL A 154 -3.13 -0.25 12.17
N ALA A 155 -3.15 -1.45 12.77
CA ALA A 155 -3.75 -2.64 12.16
C ALA A 155 -5.18 -2.36 11.66
N GLY A 156 -5.47 -2.70 10.42
CA GLY A 156 -6.76 -2.46 9.77
C GLY A 156 -6.95 -1.09 9.16
N LYS A 157 -6.10 -0.11 9.47
CA LYS A 157 -6.22 1.19 8.83
C LYS A 157 -5.77 1.13 7.37
N THR A 158 -6.68 1.47 6.47
CA THR A 158 -6.37 1.74 5.05
C THR A 158 -6.38 3.24 4.81
N ILE A 159 -5.34 3.76 4.15
CA ILE A 159 -5.30 5.16 3.71
C ILE A 159 -5.35 5.24 2.19
N PHE A 160 -6.11 6.21 1.67
CA PHE A 160 -6.12 6.58 0.26
C PHE A 160 -5.53 7.98 0.10
N PHE A 161 -4.77 8.18 -0.99
CA PHE A 161 -4.14 9.46 -1.30
C PHE A 161 -3.84 9.58 -2.81
N PRO A 162 -3.77 10.80 -3.37
CA PRO A 162 -3.34 11.01 -4.75
C PRO A 162 -1.90 10.56 -4.98
N SER A 163 -1.64 9.85 -6.07
CA SER A 163 -0.33 9.25 -6.39
C SER A 163 0.71 10.23 -6.93
N GLY A 164 0.32 11.50 -7.16
CA GLY A 164 1.15 12.50 -7.84
C GLY A 164 1.98 13.38 -6.91
N VAL A 165 2.59 14.42 -7.48
CA VAL A 165 3.58 15.32 -6.86
C VAL A 165 3.12 16.02 -5.58
N THR A 166 1.82 16.19 -5.38
CA THR A 166 1.26 16.81 -4.17
C THR A 166 1.33 15.94 -2.93
N HIS A 167 1.48 14.62 -3.13
CA HIS A 167 1.49 13.62 -2.06
C HIS A 167 2.76 12.77 -2.11
N ALA A 168 3.90 13.41 -2.39
CA ALA A 168 5.18 12.74 -2.17
C ALA A 168 5.25 12.22 -0.73
N HIS A 169 5.72 10.99 -0.58
CA HIS A 169 5.70 10.30 0.71
C HIS A 169 6.87 9.34 0.87
N LYS A 170 7.09 8.90 2.09
CA LYS A 170 8.06 7.86 2.45
C LYS A 170 7.59 7.06 3.66
N GLY A 171 8.13 5.85 3.81
CA GLY A 171 7.95 5.06 5.01
C GLY A 171 8.73 5.64 6.19
N VAL A 172 8.12 5.66 7.36
CA VAL A 172 8.81 5.91 8.62
C VAL A 172 9.36 4.57 9.12
N VAL A 173 10.66 4.54 9.39
CA VAL A 173 11.33 3.31 9.87
C VAL A 173 10.77 2.88 11.23
N ALA A 174 10.48 1.59 11.38
CA ALA A 174 10.23 0.95 12.66
C ALA A 174 11.56 0.37 13.18
N PRO A 175 12.15 0.89 14.27
CA PRO A 175 13.48 0.49 14.69
C PRO A 175 13.53 -0.95 15.24
N ASP A 176 12.45 -1.38 15.87
CA ASP A 176 12.43 -2.62 16.66
C ASP A 176 11.30 -3.59 16.28
N GLU A 177 10.43 -3.19 15.35
CA GLU A 177 9.21 -3.93 14.99
C GLU A 177 9.17 -4.27 13.51
N HIS A 178 8.53 -5.40 13.19
CA HIS A 178 8.17 -5.74 11.82
C HIS A 178 6.94 -4.94 11.39
N LYS A 179 6.92 -4.50 10.14
CA LYS A 179 5.79 -3.83 9.53
C LYS A 179 5.31 -4.61 8.33
N TYR A 180 4.00 -4.84 8.25
CA TYR A 180 3.34 -5.47 7.11
C TYR A 180 2.28 -4.54 6.54
N ILE A 181 2.24 -4.41 5.22
CA ILE A 181 1.23 -3.62 4.50
C ILE A 181 0.73 -4.34 3.25
N LEU A 182 -0.52 -4.05 2.86
CA LEU A 182 -1.00 -4.22 1.49
C LEU A 182 -0.95 -2.86 0.79
N VAL A 183 -0.44 -2.83 -0.43
CA VAL A 183 -0.33 -1.60 -1.23
C VAL A 183 -0.79 -1.85 -2.65
N GLY A 184 -1.45 -0.85 -3.24
CA GLY A 184 -1.90 -0.88 -4.62
C GLY A 184 -2.36 0.48 -5.11
N TRP A 185 -2.87 0.50 -6.34
CA TRP A 185 -3.23 1.74 -7.01
C TRP A 185 -4.53 1.60 -7.80
N PHE A 186 -5.20 2.73 -7.96
CA PHE A 186 -6.32 2.89 -8.87
C PHE A 186 -5.95 3.82 -10.01
N GLY A 187 -6.49 3.53 -11.17
CA GLY A 187 -6.31 4.34 -12.37
C GLY A 187 -7.50 4.28 -13.30
N PRO A 188 -7.40 4.91 -14.50
CA PRO A 188 -8.51 4.99 -15.42
C PRO A 188 -8.98 3.61 -15.87
N SER A 189 -10.30 3.46 -16.02
CA SER A 189 -10.88 2.35 -16.79
C SER A 189 -10.61 2.60 -18.29
N CYS A 190 -9.94 1.67 -18.95
CA CYS A 190 -9.73 1.74 -20.40
C CYS A 190 -11.00 1.30 -21.13
#